data_75d62baaef60dc393549e14f4d069846
#
_entry.id   75d62baaef60dc393549e14f4d069846
#
_cell.length_a   1.000
_cell.length_b   1.000
_cell.length_c   1.000
_cell.angle_alpha   90.00
_cell.angle_beta   90.00
_cell.angle_gamma   90.00
#
_symmetry.space_group_name_H-M   'P 1'
#
loop_
_entity.id
_entity.type
_entity.pdbx_description
1 polymer ?
#
loop_
_entity_poly.entity_id
_entity_poly.type
_entity_poly.pdbx_seq_one_letter_code
_entity_poly.pdbx_strand_id
1 'polypeptide(L)'
;RDVERSRGLGDVYKRQVHNFTVLESIVLGRETTKMGVLKMDAARKKVMELSEKYKFKIDPDAYISDITVGMQQRVEILKMLYCDNDILIFDEPTAVLTPQEISELMKVMKQLIAEGKSIIFITHKLNEIKEVANRCSVLRKGKYIGTVEVAETSKEQMSEMMVGRKVNFIVDKPEMTPGEPVLEVKNLTVKSRHHGKAAVDNVSFQVRKGEILCVAGIDGNGQSELCLLYTSDAAD
;
A
#
# COMPACT_ATOMS: atom_id res chain seq x y z
N ARG A 1 12.76 0.19 31.84
CA ARG A 1 12.60 1.28 30.82
C ARG A 1 12.19 0.62 29.54
N ASP A 2 10.88 0.48 29.37
CA ASP A 2 10.27 -0.08 28.18
C ASP A 2 10.43 0.94 27.06
N VAL A 3 11.25 0.60 26.07
CA VAL A 3 11.31 1.33 24.81
C VAL A 3 10.09 0.88 24.02
N GLU A 4 9.01 1.66 24.05
CA GLU A 4 7.91 1.52 23.10
C GLU A 4 8.46 1.70 21.68
N ARG A 5 8.57 0.59 20.99
CA ARG A 5 8.97 0.60 19.58
C ARG A 5 7.75 1.02 18.76
N SER A 6 7.72 2.27 18.32
CA SER A 6 6.82 2.70 17.26
C SER A 6 7.11 1.88 16.01
N ARG A 7 6.14 1.12 15.54
CA ARG A 7 6.23 0.34 14.29
C ARG A 7 5.41 1.04 13.22
N GLY A 8 6.06 1.83 12.37
CA GLY A 8 5.45 2.37 11.17
C GLY A 8 5.27 1.29 10.09
N LEU A 9 4.18 1.38 9.31
CA LEU A 9 3.87 0.47 8.20
C LEU A 9 4.58 0.82 6.88
N GLY A 10 5.37 1.90 6.86
CA GLY A 10 5.93 2.48 5.63
C GLY A 10 6.94 1.64 4.85
N ASP A 11 7.34 0.47 5.35
CA ASP A 11 8.23 -0.47 4.65
C ASP A 11 7.80 -1.93 4.90
N VAL A 12 6.49 -2.16 4.86
CA VAL A 12 5.87 -3.43 5.24
C VAL A 12 6.48 -4.62 4.51
N TYR A 13 6.61 -4.53 3.18
CA TYR A 13 7.13 -5.64 2.37
C TYR A 13 8.64 -5.91 2.58
N LYS A 14 9.42 -4.92 3.05
CA LYS A 14 10.85 -5.08 3.35
C LYS A 14 11.14 -5.64 4.74
N ARG A 15 10.14 -5.64 5.64
CA ARG A 15 10.30 -6.05 7.04
C ARG A 15 9.67 -7.41 7.36
N GLN A 16 8.94 -7.99 6.42
CA GLN A 16 8.33 -9.30 6.60
C GLN A 16 9.34 -10.43 6.36
N VAL A 17 9.24 -11.46 7.19
CA VAL A 17 10.04 -12.68 7.01
C VAL A 17 9.26 -13.61 6.08
N HIS A 18 9.65 -13.63 4.81
CA HIS A 18 8.93 -14.35 3.76
C HIS A 18 8.74 -15.85 4.02
N ASN A 19 9.64 -16.46 4.78
CA ASN A 19 9.64 -17.89 5.13
C ASN A 19 8.74 -18.22 6.33
N PHE A 20 8.07 -17.23 6.91
CA PHE A 20 7.15 -17.43 8.04
C PHE A 20 5.72 -17.59 7.55
N THR A 21 4.93 -18.37 8.28
CA THR A 21 3.47 -18.36 8.13
C THR A 21 2.90 -17.03 8.62
N VAL A 22 1.68 -16.72 8.21
CA VAL A 22 0.93 -15.56 8.68
C VAL A 22 0.86 -15.54 10.22
N LEU A 23 0.54 -16.68 10.84
CA LEU A 23 0.46 -16.80 12.29
C LEU A 23 1.80 -16.50 12.97
N GLU A 24 2.88 -17.11 12.49
CA GLU A 24 4.23 -16.86 13.01
C GLU A 24 4.64 -15.39 12.88
N SER A 25 4.35 -14.79 11.74
CA SER A 25 4.63 -13.36 11.50
C SER A 25 3.89 -12.43 12.47
N ILE A 26 2.60 -12.75 12.79
CA ILE A 26 1.79 -11.95 13.70
C ILE A 26 2.29 -12.05 15.15
N VAL A 27 2.66 -13.24 15.60
CA VAL A 27 3.06 -13.47 16.99
C VAL A 27 4.53 -13.17 17.27
N LEU A 28 5.33 -12.95 16.24
CA LEU A 28 6.78 -12.72 16.34
C LEU A 28 7.12 -11.59 17.32
N GLY A 29 7.91 -11.93 18.36
CA GLY A 29 8.30 -11.03 19.44
C GLY A 29 7.20 -10.81 20.50
N ARG A 30 6.13 -11.61 20.47
CA ARG A 30 5.03 -11.64 21.45
C ARG A 30 4.60 -13.07 21.73
N GLU A 31 5.50 -14.01 21.53
CA GLU A 31 5.24 -15.42 21.70
C GLU A 31 4.94 -15.73 23.18
N THR A 32 3.87 -16.49 23.40
CA THR A 32 3.56 -17.01 24.73
C THR A 32 4.23 -18.39 24.87
N THR A 33 5.18 -18.50 25.80
CA THR A 33 5.85 -19.74 26.11
C THR A 33 5.38 -20.29 27.45
N LYS A 34 5.23 -21.62 27.55
CA LYS A 34 5.06 -22.34 28.81
C LYS A 34 6.08 -23.45 28.86
N MET A 35 6.97 -23.43 29.87
CA MET A 35 8.08 -24.41 30.01
C MET A 35 8.96 -24.50 28.76
N GLY A 36 9.25 -23.37 28.09
CA GLY A 36 10.10 -23.32 26.89
C GLY A 36 9.41 -23.77 25.59
N VAL A 37 8.11 -24.15 25.64
CA VAL A 37 7.34 -24.54 24.46
C VAL A 37 6.41 -23.40 24.04
N LEU A 38 6.42 -23.08 22.74
CA LEU A 38 5.52 -22.07 22.14
C LEU A 38 4.06 -22.57 22.19
N LYS A 39 3.15 -21.71 22.69
CA LYS A 39 1.71 -21.97 22.69
C LYS A 39 1.03 -21.28 21.53
N MET A 40 1.02 -21.92 20.37
CA MET A 40 0.45 -21.36 19.16
C MET A 40 -1.09 -21.43 19.09
N ASP A 41 -1.73 -22.39 19.80
CA ASP A 41 -3.19 -22.57 19.72
C ASP A 41 -3.98 -21.36 20.24
N ALA A 42 -3.57 -20.80 21.38
CA ALA A 42 -4.21 -19.59 21.91
C ALA A 42 -3.99 -18.37 21.03
N ALA A 43 -2.79 -18.25 20.44
CA ALA A 43 -2.45 -17.18 19.49
C ALA A 43 -3.28 -17.32 18.22
N ARG A 44 -3.38 -18.53 17.67
CA ARG A 44 -4.22 -18.84 16.50
C ARG A 44 -5.67 -18.43 16.73
N LYS A 45 -6.25 -18.81 17.86
CA LYS A 45 -7.62 -18.43 18.20
C LYS A 45 -7.80 -16.93 18.21
N LYS A 46 -6.92 -16.17 18.88
CA LYS A 46 -6.97 -14.70 18.93
C LYS A 46 -6.81 -14.08 17.55
N VAL A 47 -5.89 -14.57 16.72
CA VAL A 47 -5.68 -14.10 15.35
C VAL A 47 -6.93 -14.33 14.50
N MET A 48 -7.55 -15.51 14.60
CA MET A 48 -8.77 -15.82 13.86
C MET A 48 -9.95 -14.95 14.30
N GLU A 49 -10.13 -14.72 15.59
CA GLU A 49 -11.16 -13.82 16.14
C GLU A 49 -10.97 -12.39 15.60
N LEU A 50 -9.75 -11.87 15.57
CA LEU A 50 -9.44 -10.56 15.02
C LEU A 50 -9.67 -10.52 13.50
N SER A 51 -9.22 -11.56 12.78
CA SER A 51 -9.42 -11.66 11.32
C SER A 51 -10.91 -11.67 10.95
N GLU A 52 -11.74 -12.37 11.71
CA GLU A 52 -13.18 -12.40 11.51
C GLU A 52 -13.84 -11.06 11.86
N LYS A 53 -13.48 -10.47 13.00
CA LYS A 53 -13.98 -9.16 13.46
C LYS A 53 -13.78 -8.05 12.42
N TYR A 54 -12.59 -8.01 11.80
CA TYR A 54 -12.24 -6.98 10.79
C TYR A 54 -12.41 -7.47 9.35
N LYS A 55 -12.95 -8.69 9.15
CA LYS A 55 -13.24 -9.28 7.83
C LYS A 55 -12.02 -9.40 6.91
N PHE A 56 -10.85 -9.67 7.47
CA PHE A 56 -9.62 -9.75 6.69
C PHE A 56 -9.46 -11.02 5.86
N LYS A 57 -10.18 -12.10 6.21
CA LYS A 57 -10.18 -13.40 5.49
C LYS A 57 -8.76 -13.95 5.28
N ILE A 58 -7.99 -14.05 6.34
CA ILE A 58 -6.61 -14.50 6.32
C ILE A 58 -6.53 -15.99 6.67
N ASP A 59 -5.71 -16.73 5.93
CA ASP A 59 -5.30 -18.08 6.28
C ASP A 59 -4.04 -18.00 7.19
N PRO A 60 -4.12 -18.43 8.46
CA PRO A 60 -3.00 -18.37 9.38
C PRO A 60 -1.83 -19.28 9.01
N ASP A 61 -2.06 -20.30 8.19
CA ASP A 61 -1.05 -21.29 7.77
C ASP A 61 -0.40 -20.95 6.42
N ALA A 62 -0.93 -19.97 5.69
CA ALA A 62 -0.31 -19.49 4.44
C ALA A 62 1.05 -18.85 4.72
N TYR A 63 2.02 -19.07 3.84
CA TYR A 63 3.32 -18.39 3.92
C TYR A 63 3.19 -16.94 3.45
N ILE A 64 3.96 -16.06 4.08
CA ILE A 64 3.99 -14.63 3.70
C ILE A 64 4.43 -14.45 2.24
N SER A 65 5.32 -15.31 1.73
CA SER A 65 5.73 -15.32 0.31
C SER A 65 4.59 -15.58 -0.67
N ASP A 66 3.55 -16.30 -0.25
CA ASP A 66 2.51 -16.84 -1.14
C ASP A 66 1.26 -15.97 -1.18
N ILE A 67 1.16 -14.98 -0.31
CA ILE A 67 0.04 -14.05 -0.24
C ILE A 67 0.32 -12.74 -0.97
N THR A 68 -0.74 -12.10 -1.49
CA THR A 68 -0.63 -10.81 -2.19
C THR A 68 -0.16 -9.70 -1.25
N VAL A 69 0.39 -8.62 -1.81
CA VAL A 69 0.86 -7.46 -1.03
C VAL A 69 -0.28 -6.84 -0.20
N GLY A 70 -1.50 -6.79 -0.74
CA GLY A 70 -2.67 -6.33 0.00
C GLY A 70 -3.00 -7.23 1.21
N MET A 71 -2.82 -8.55 1.08
CA MET A 71 -2.97 -9.48 2.22
C MET A 71 -1.84 -9.32 3.22
N GLN A 72 -0.60 -9.13 2.77
CA GLN A 72 0.55 -8.86 3.65
C GLN A 72 0.28 -7.61 4.51
N GLN A 73 -0.34 -6.59 3.94
CA GLN A 73 -0.69 -5.38 4.68
C GLN A 73 -1.77 -5.65 5.75
N ARG A 74 -2.77 -6.49 5.45
CA ARG A 74 -3.76 -6.93 6.45
C ARG A 74 -3.11 -7.71 7.58
N VAL A 75 -2.09 -8.53 7.30
CA VAL A 75 -1.29 -9.24 8.31
C VAL A 75 -0.59 -8.25 9.24
N GLU A 76 0.01 -7.18 8.72
CA GLU A 76 0.66 -6.16 9.57
C GLU A 76 -0.35 -5.40 10.43
N ILE A 77 -1.56 -5.13 9.92
CA ILE A 77 -2.63 -4.54 10.72
C ILE A 77 -3.02 -5.50 11.86
N LEU A 78 -3.23 -6.79 11.55
CA LEU A 78 -3.52 -7.80 12.57
C LEU A 78 -2.43 -7.92 13.62
N LYS A 79 -1.17 -7.81 13.23
CA LYS A 79 -0.02 -7.80 14.13
C LYS A 79 -0.08 -6.65 15.13
N MET A 80 -0.45 -5.44 14.68
CA MET A 80 -0.67 -4.31 15.58
C MET A 80 -1.86 -4.53 16.51
N LEU A 81 -2.96 -5.07 15.99
CA LEU A 81 -4.17 -5.35 16.77
C LEU A 81 -3.97 -6.49 17.75
N TYR A 82 -3.17 -7.50 17.40
CA TYR A 82 -2.80 -8.59 18.29
C TYR A 82 -2.08 -8.09 19.55
N CYS A 83 -1.30 -7.00 19.42
CA CYS A 83 -0.59 -6.34 20.52
C CYS A 83 -1.50 -5.49 21.42
N ASP A 84 -2.78 -5.31 21.05
CA ASP A 84 -3.77 -4.49 21.78
C ASP A 84 -3.30 -3.07 22.12
N ASN A 85 -2.68 -2.41 21.13
CA ASN A 85 -2.21 -1.04 21.27
C ASN A 85 -3.37 -0.04 21.19
N ASP A 86 -3.30 1.04 21.97
CA ASP A 86 -4.30 2.13 21.93
C ASP A 86 -3.99 3.18 20.87
N ILE A 87 -2.72 3.30 20.48
CA ILE A 87 -2.26 4.22 19.45
C ILE A 87 -1.68 3.41 18.28
N LEU A 88 -2.23 3.61 17.11
CA LEU A 88 -1.82 2.94 15.88
C LEU A 88 -1.20 3.97 14.93
N ILE A 89 -0.04 3.65 14.36
CA ILE A 89 0.66 4.52 13.41
C ILE A 89 0.72 3.82 12.05
N PHE A 90 0.09 4.42 11.06
CA PHE A 90 0.07 3.96 9.67
C PHE A 90 0.91 4.90 8.81
N ASP A 91 1.98 4.39 8.22
CA ASP A 91 2.85 5.15 7.35
C ASP A 91 2.68 4.65 5.90
N GLU A 92 2.09 5.52 5.04
CA GLU A 92 1.78 5.24 3.62
C GLU A 92 1.07 3.89 3.38
N PRO A 93 0.04 3.51 4.16
CA PRO A 93 -0.52 2.15 4.13
C PRO A 93 -1.27 1.81 2.83
N THR A 94 -1.46 2.76 1.95
CA THR A 94 -2.24 2.61 0.72
C THR A 94 -1.38 2.65 -0.56
N ALA A 95 -0.05 2.69 -0.42
CA ALA A 95 0.85 2.91 -1.56
C ALA A 95 0.71 1.85 -2.67
N VAL A 96 0.46 0.60 -2.28
CA VAL A 96 0.40 -0.58 -3.18
C VAL A 96 -0.99 -1.23 -3.25
N LEU A 97 -2.00 -0.60 -2.64
CA LEU A 97 -3.36 -1.14 -2.58
C LEU A 97 -4.20 -0.73 -3.79
N THR A 98 -5.08 -1.62 -4.19
CA THR A 98 -6.15 -1.33 -5.13
C THR A 98 -7.19 -0.37 -4.52
N PRO A 99 -7.99 0.34 -5.33
CA PRO A 99 -9.05 1.22 -4.81
C PRO A 99 -10.05 0.51 -3.88
N GLN A 100 -10.36 -0.76 -4.15
CA GLN A 100 -11.23 -1.58 -3.31
C GLN A 100 -10.61 -1.84 -1.94
N GLU A 101 -9.32 -2.23 -1.92
CA GLU A 101 -8.58 -2.48 -0.67
C GLU A 101 -8.39 -1.20 0.14
N ILE A 102 -8.17 -0.05 -0.52
CA ILE A 102 -8.14 1.26 0.15
C ILE A 102 -9.48 1.52 0.86
N SER A 103 -10.60 1.33 0.17
CA SER A 103 -11.93 1.52 0.76
C SER A 103 -12.17 0.59 1.97
N GLU A 104 -11.71 -0.66 1.90
CA GLU A 104 -11.78 -1.59 3.02
C GLU A 104 -10.92 -1.14 4.20
N LEU A 105 -9.69 -0.69 3.94
CA LEU A 105 -8.80 -0.15 4.97
C LEU A 105 -9.41 1.07 5.66
N MET A 106 -9.99 2.01 4.90
CA MET A 106 -10.65 3.19 5.47
C MET A 106 -11.81 2.80 6.40
N LYS A 107 -12.59 1.77 6.04
CA LYS A 107 -13.67 1.24 6.90
C LYS A 107 -13.10 0.65 8.19
N VAL A 108 -12.01 -0.12 8.12
CA VAL A 108 -11.33 -0.68 9.30
C VAL A 108 -10.83 0.44 10.21
N MET A 109 -10.22 1.49 9.66
CA MET A 109 -9.74 2.64 10.45
C MET A 109 -10.91 3.34 11.17
N LYS A 110 -12.04 3.56 10.48
CA LYS A 110 -13.26 4.13 11.09
C LYS A 110 -13.81 3.26 12.22
N GLN A 111 -13.78 1.93 12.05
CA GLN A 111 -14.19 0.98 13.09
C GLN A 111 -13.27 1.05 14.30
N LEU A 112 -11.95 1.09 14.11
CA LEU A 112 -10.96 1.21 15.18
C LEU A 112 -11.14 2.50 15.99
N ILE A 113 -11.41 3.62 15.32
CA ILE A 113 -11.72 4.91 15.97
C ILE A 113 -13.00 4.79 16.80
N ALA A 114 -14.04 4.14 16.27
CA ALA A 114 -15.30 3.90 17.01
C ALA A 114 -15.11 2.99 18.24
N GLU A 115 -14.09 2.13 18.23
CA GLU A 115 -13.68 1.29 19.35
C GLU A 115 -12.77 2.05 20.36
N GLY A 116 -12.51 3.34 20.15
CA GLY A 116 -11.73 4.19 21.05
C GLY A 116 -10.22 4.18 20.78
N LYS A 117 -9.75 3.57 19.70
CA LYS A 117 -8.33 3.62 19.32
C LYS A 117 -7.99 4.98 18.70
N SER A 118 -6.75 5.44 18.93
CA SER A 118 -6.21 6.66 18.30
C SER A 118 -5.32 6.28 17.12
N ILE A 119 -5.45 7.00 16.00
CA ILE A 119 -4.71 6.70 14.78
C ILE A 119 -3.88 7.90 14.35
N ILE A 120 -2.60 7.69 14.10
CA ILE A 120 -1.73 8.59 13.35
C ILE A 120 -1.57 7.99 11.95
N PHE A 121 -2.03 8.73 10.95
CA PHE A 121 -2.06 8.29 9.57
C PHE A 121 -1.19 9.22 8.72
N ILE A 122 -0.10 8.69 8.17
CA ILE A 122 0.84 9.44 7.34
C ILE A 122 0.52 9.10 5.88
N THR A 123 0.20 10.10 5.08
CA THR A 123 -0.08 9.96 3.65
C THR A 123 0.09 11.30 2.93
N HIS A 124 0.32 11.23 1.62
CA HIS A 124 0.28 12.38 0.74
C HIS A 124 -1.01 12.44 -0.11
N LYS A 125 -1.93 11.49 0.07
CA LYS A 125 -3.17 11.36 -0.71
C LYS A 125 -4.32 12.10 -0.03
N LEU A 126 -4.66 13.28 -0.51
CA LEU A 126 -5.68 14.15 0.08
C LEU A 126 -7.08 13.53 0.16
N ASN A 127 -7.42 12.63 -0.77
CA ASN A 127 -8.70 11.92 -0.74
C ASN A 127 -8.85 11.06 0.51
N GLU A 128 -7.79 10.35 0.88
CA GLU A 128 -7.75 9.48 2.05
C GLU A 128 -7.84 10.31 3.34
N ILE A 129 -7.11 11.43 3.40
CA ILE A 129 -7.18 12.38 4.53
C ILE A 129 -8.62 12.85 4.73
N LYS A 130 -9.26 13.29 3.64
CA LYS A 130 -10.66 13.76 3.67
C LYS A 130 -11.66 12.69 4.11
N GLU A 131 -11.35 11.43 3.89
CA GLU A 131 -12.25 10.33 4.19
C GLU A 131 -12.23 9.92 5.67
N VAL A 132 -11.05 9.93 6.33
CA VAL A 132 -10.90 9.35 7.67
C VAL A 132 -10.35 10.27 8.73
N ALA A 133 -9.61 11.33 8.36
CA ALA A 133 -8.91 12.16 9.35
C ALA A 133 -9.80 13.28 9.89
N ASN A 134 -9.69 13.56 11.20
CA ASN A 134 -10.29 14.71 11.84
C ASN A 134 -9.42 15.94 11.63
N ARG A 135 -8.11 15.82 11.90
CA ARG A 135 -7.12 16.88 11.78
C ARG A 135 -5.97 16.46 10.87
N CYS A 136 -5.40 17.41 10.17
CA CYS A 136 -4.24 17.20 9.32
C CYS A 136 -3.10 18.15 9.73
N SER A 137 -1.96 17.58 10.11
CA SER A 137 -0.73 18.33 10.35
C SER A 137 0.17 18.24 9.14
N VAL A 138 0.55 19.39 8.58
CA VAL A 138 1.36 19.44 7.35
C VAL A 138 2.83 19.66 7.68
N LEU A 139 3.67 18.78 7.15
CA LEU A 139 5.13 18.90 7.15
C LEU A 139 5.63 19.19 5.74
N ARG A 140 6.55 20.14 5.60
CA ARG A 140 7.18 20.50 4.33
C ARG A 140 8.66 20.79 4.50
N LYS A 141 9.52 20.07 3.78
CA LYS A 141 11.00 20.22 3.85
C LYS A 141 11.51 20.18 5.29
N GLY A 142 10.99 19.23 6.09
CA GLY A 142 11.38 19.05 7.49
C GLY A 142 10.82 20.10 8.48
N LYS A 143 9.97 21.03 8.01
CA LYS A 143 9.36 22.05 8.85
C LYS A 143 7.87 21.79 9.06
N TYR A 144 7.40 22.01 10.27
CA TYR A 144 5.97 22.03 10.58
C TYR A 144 5.35 23.32 10.02
N ILE A 145 4.30 23.17 9.20
CA ILE A 145 3.62 24.28 8.52
C ILE A 145 2.36 24.69 9.29
N GLY A 146 1.66 23.73 9.89
CA GLY A 146 0.45 23.98 10.64
C GLY A 146 -0.42 22.74 10.75
N THR A 147 -1.46 22.82 11.58
CA THR A 147 -2.52 21.83 11.71
C THR A 147 -3.84 22.46 11.34
N VAL A 148 -4.64 21.73 10.59
CA VAL A 148 -5.98 22.18 10.14
C VAL A 148 -7.03 21.13 10.48
N GLU A 149 -8.27 21.60 10.69
CA GLU A 149 -9.44 20.73 10.76
C GLU A 149 -9.83 20.29 9.34
N VAL A 150 -9.88 18.99 9.11
CA VAL A 150 -10.09 18.42 7.78
C VAL A 150 -11.48 18.73 7.23
N ALA A 151 -12.48 18.79 8.11
CA ALA A 151 -13.85 19.13 7.72
C ALA A 151 -13.97 20.54 7.12
N GLU A 152 -13.20 21.49 7.66
CA GLU A 152 -13.27 22.92 7.32
C GLU A 152 -12.30 23.35 6.22
N THR A 153 -11.32 22.49 5.86
CA THR A 153 -10.22 22.85 4.95
C THR A 153 -10.39 22.15 3.61
N SER A 154 -10.33 22.86 2.49
CA SER A 154 -10.43 22.27 1.16
C SER A 154 -9.17 21.45 0.78
N LYS A 155 -9.29 20.59 -0.25
CA LYS A 155 -8.12 19.84 -0.78
C LYS A 155 -7.08 20.78 -1.38
N GLU A 156 -7.52 21.85 -2.02
CA GLU A 156 -6.69 22.88 -2.62
C GLU A 156 -5.84 23.57 -1.55
N GLN A 157 -6.46 23.97 -0.42
CA GLN A 157 -5.77 24.59 0.70
C GLN A 157 -4.74 23.65 1.33
N MET A 158 -5.12 22.38 1.58
CA MET A 158 -4.17 21.38 2.09
C MET A 158 -3.01 21.16 1.13
N SER A 159 -3.28 21.08 -0.19
CA SER A 159 -2.26 20.95 -1.22
C SER A 159 -1.31 22.14 -1.25
N GLU A 160 -1.85 23.37 -1.14
CA GLU A 160 -1.03 24.60 -1.07
C GLU A 160 -0.10 24.61 0.15
N MET A 161 -0.58 24.14 1.31
CA MET A 161 0.27 23.98 2.49
C MET A 161 1.40 22.98 2.26
N MET A 162 1.10 21.82 1.62
CA MET A 162 2.08 20.77 1.33
C MET A 162 3.14 21.22 0.31
N VAL A 163 2.73 21.86 -0.77
CA VAL A 163 3.61 22.25 -1.87
C VAL A 163 4.26 23.62 -1.63
N GLY A 164 3.55 24.55 -0.97
CA GLY A 164 4.00 25.91 -0.67
C GLY A 164 3.72 26.92 -1.77
N ARG A 165 2.91 26.56 -2.74
CA ARG A 165 2.40 27.44 -3.80
C ARG A 165 1.01 26.98 -4.20
N LYS A 166 0.23 27.86 -4.81
CA LYS A 166 -1.04 27.46 -5.41
C LYS A 166 -0.81 26.37 -6.43
N VAL A 167 -1.58 25.29 -6.30
CA VAL A 167 -1.54 24.14 -7.21
C VAL A 167 -2.76 24.23 -8.10
N ASN A 168 -2.54 24.36 -9.41
CA ASN A 168 -3.61 24.20 -10.36
C ASN A 168 -3.76 22.71 -10.69
N PHE A 169 -4.89 22.10 -10.34
CA PHE A 169 -5.18 20.70 -10.65
C PHE A 169 -5.65 20.49 -12.10
N ILE A 170 -5.92 21.59 -12.82
CA ILE A 170 -6.30 21.55 -14.22
C ILE A 170 -5.04 21.81 -15.04
N VAL A 171 -4.64 20.83 -15.81
CA VAL A 171 -3.59 21.00 -16.81
C VAL A 171 -4.24 21.52 -18.08
N ASP A 172 -3.94 22.77 -18.45
CA ASP A 172 -4.33 23.33 -19.74
C ASP A 172 -3.50 22.63 -20.82
N LYS A 173 -4.11 21.63 -21.43
CA LYS A 173 -3.49 20.80 -22.46
C LYS A 173 -3.98 21.24 -23.83
N PRO A 174 -3.10 21.82 -24.69
CA PRO A 174 -3.50 22.12 -26.05
C PRO A 174 -3.92 20.85 -26.78
N GLU A 175 -4.93 20.96 -27.65
CA GLU A 175 -5.28 19.86 -28.55
C GLU A 175 -4.09 19.56 -29.45
N MET A 176 -3.59 18.33 -29.35
CA MET A 176 -2.49 17.85 -30.20
C MET A 176 -3.02 16.77 -31.14
N THR A 177 -2.70 16.92 -32.43
CA THR A 177 -2.94 15.85 -33.41
C THR A 177 -1.73 14.92 -33.39
N PRO A 178 -1.89 13.65 -33.05
CA PRO A 178 -0.79 12.68 -33.07
C PRO A 178 -0.19 12.57 -34.48
N GLY A 179 1.14 12.61 -34.56
CA GLY A 179 1.88 12.48 -35.82
C GLY A 179 2.10 11.02 -36.23
N GLU A 180 3.18 10.78 -36.99
CA GLU A 180 3.58 9.46 -37.43
C GLU A 180 3.96 8.54 -36.25
N PRO A 181 3.79 7.21 -36.36
CA PRO A 181 4.24 6.26 -35.36
C PRO A 181 5.76 6.37 -35.11
N VAL A 182 6.16 6.50 -33.84
CA VAL A 182 7.57 6.55 -33.39
C VAL A 182 8.00 5.27 -32.65
N LEU A 183 7.03 4.52 -32.15
CA LEU A 183 7.23 3.18 -31.58
C LEU A 183 6.10 2.27 -32.04
N GLU A 184 6.46 1.11 -32.51
CA GLU A 184 5.51 0.05 -32.86
C GLU A 184 5.94 -1.27 -32.20
N VAL A 185 5.07 -1.83 -31.40
CA VAL A 185 5.25 -3.11 -30.74
C VAL A 185 4.23 -4.08 -31.35
N LYS A 186 4.71 -5.25 -31.83
CA LYS A 186 3.87 -6.27 -32.46
C LYS A 186 4.05 -7.62 -31.79
N ASN A 187 2.94 -8.21 -31.33
CA ASN A 187 2.86 -9.59 -30.82
C ASN A 187 3.92 -9.87 -29.74
N LEU A 188 4.19 -8.90 -28.86
CA LEU A 188 5.18 -9.01 -27.81
C LEU A 188 4.75 -10.02 -26.76
N THR A 189 5.58 -11.05 -26.54
CA THR A 189 5.38 -12.03 -25.47
C THR A 189 6.65 -12.12 -24.63
N VAL A 190 6.51 -11.92 -23.32
CA VAL A 190 7.60 -11.97 -22.34
C VAL A 190 7.31 -13.01 -21.27
N LYS A 191 8.25 -13.91 -21.03
CA LYS A 191 8.11 -14.92 -19.96
C LYS A 191 8.40 -14.29 -18.59
N SER A 192 7.58 -14.63 -17.60
CA SER A 192 7.85 -14.26 -16.21
C SER A 192 9.14 -14.93 -15.71
N ARG A 193 9.97 -14.19 -14.98
CA ARG A 193 11.18 -14.73 -14.34
C ARG A 193 10.84 -15.65 -13.16
N HIS A 194 9.63 -15.56 -12.60
CA HIS A 194 9.26 -16.23 -11.35
C HIS A 194 8.31 -17.43 -11.52
N HIS A 195 7.49 -17.45 -12.58
CA HIS A 195 6.37 -18.42 -12.66
C HIS A 195 6.29 -19.25 -13.94
N GLY A 196 7.24 -19.14 -14.85
CA GLY A 196 7.27 -19.92 -16.11
C GLY A 196 6.11 -19.62 -17.07
N LYS A 197 5.14 -18.78 -16.69
CA LYS A 197 4.03 -18.31 -17.54
C LYS A 197 4.43 -17.01 -18.25
N ALA A 198 3.71 -16.65 -19.31
CA ALA A 198 3.88 -15.36 -19.92
C ALA A 198 3.44 -14.24 -18.96
N ALA A 199 4.33 -13.27 -18.68
CA ALA A 199 4.01 -12.05 -17.95
C ALA A 199 3.37 -11.01 -18.88
N VAL A 200 3.79 -11.00 -20.15
CA VAL A 200 3.16 -10.25 -21.25
C VAL A 200 2.86 -11.26 -22.34
N ASP A 201 1.65 -11.29 -22.85
CA ASP A 201 1.24 -12.27 -23.84
C ASP A 201 0.59 -11.59 -25.04
N ASN A 202 1.26 -11.70 -26.19
CA ASN A 202 0.79 -11.26 -27.50
C ASN A 202 0.28 -9.81 -27.53
N VAL A 203 1.00 -8.87 -26.88
CA VAL A 203 0.62 -7.46 -26.78
C VAL A 203 1.12 -6.68 -27.97
N SER A 204 0.23 -5.90 -28.60
CA SER A 204 0.56 -5.02 -29.71
C SER A 204 0.03 -3.60 -29.42
N PHE A 205 0.86 -2.58 -29.68
CA PHE A 205 0.47 -1.18 -29.57
C PHE A 205 1.43 -0.31 -30.38
N GLN A 206 1.06 0.93 -30.60
CA GLN A 206 1.92 1.95 -31.21
C GLN A 206 1.89 3.24 -30.41
N VAL A 207 2.96 4.01 -30.45
CA VAL A 207 3.03 5.38 -29.90
C VAL A 207 3.38 6.32 -31.04
N ARG A 208 2.63 7.40 -31.17
CA ARG A 208 2.82 8.41 -32.24
C ARG A 208 3.59 9.62 -31.72
N LYS A 209 4.20 10.34 -32.60
CA LYS A 209 4.89 11.60 -32.29
C LYS A 209 3.94 12.59 -31.61
N GLY A 210 4.32 13.09 -30.44
CA GLY A 210 3.49 14.01 -29.66
C GLY A 210 2.36 13.35 -28.86
N GLU A 211 2.26 12.02 -28.86
CA GLU A 211 1.27 11.26 -28.10
C GLU A 211 1.82 10.85 -26.73
N ILE A 212 0.95 10.79 -25.73
CA ILE A 212 1.21 10.13 -24.45
C ILE A 212 0.33 8.89 -24.39
N LEU A 213 0.94 7.70 -24.50
CA LEU A 213 0.28 6.42 -24.30
C LEU A 213 0.43 6.02 -22.84
N CYS A 214 -0.69 5.76 -22.16
CA CYS A 214 -0.68 5.28 -20.78
C CYS A 214 -0.85 3.76 -20.76
N VAL A 215 0.06 3.05 -20.07
CA VAL A 215 -0.08 1.63 -19.75
C VAL A 215 -0.53 1.52 -18.30
N ALA A 216 -1.78 1.13 -18.09
CA ALA A 216 -2.39 1.02 -16.77
C ALA A 216 -2.59 -0.44 -16.37
N GLY A 217 -2.41 -0.74 -15.08
CA GLY A 217 -2.63 -2.06 -14.50
C GLY A 217 -2.29 -2.06 -13.01
N ILE A 218 -2.74 -3.09 -12.30
CA ILE A 218 -2.31 -3.33 -10.92
C ILE A 218 -0.93 -3.99 -10.91
N ASP A 219 -0.24 -3.91 -9.78
CA ASP A 219 1.08 -4.52 -9.62
C ASP A 219 1.02 -6.04 -9.92
N GLY A 220 2.06 -6.53 -10.63
CA GLY A 220 2.13 -7.93 -11.06
C GLY A 220 1.44 -8.25 -12.41
N ASN A 221 0.84 -7.29 -13.11
CA ASN A 221 0.19 -7.50 -14.41
C ASN A 221 1.15 -7.39 -15.62
N GLY A 222 2.47 -7.41 -15.41
CA GLY A 222 3.45 -7.45 -16.49
C GLY A 222 3.97 -6.09 -16.97
N GLN A 223 3.59 -4.97 -16.32
CA GLN A 223 4.07 -3.64 -16.68
C GLN A 223 5.59 -3.53 -16.55
N SER A 224 6.15 -4.11 -15.48
CA SER A 224 7.61 -4.14 -15.25
C SER A 224 8.34 -4.88 -16.35
N GLU A 225 7.84 -6.04 -16.76
CA GLU A 225 8.42 -6.84 -17.83
C GLU A 225 8.31 -6.15 -19.17
N LEU A 226 7.20 -5.45 -19.43
CA LEU A 226 7.02 -4.64 -20.64
C LEU A 226 8.02 -3.47 -20.68
N CYS A 227 8.23 -2.77 -19.56
CA CYS A 227 9.16 -1.63 -19.48
C CYS A 227 10.62 -2.06 -19.52
N LEU A 228 10.99 -3.15 -18.83
CA LEU A 228 12.37 -3.63 -18.74
C LEU A 228 12.94 -4.11 -20.08
N LEU A 229 12.10 -4.57 -21.01
CA LEU A 229 12.55 -4.89 -22.37
C LEU A 229 13.09 -3.69 -23.12
N TYR A 230 12.64 -2.49 -22.79
CA TYR A 230 13.11 -1.26 -23.42
C TYR A 230 14.34 -0.66 -22.74
N THR A 231 14.56 -0.99 -21.46
CA THR A 231 15.62 -0.41 -20.63
C THR A 231 16.79 -1.34 -20.32
N SER A 232 16.60 -2.67 -20.44
CA SER A 232 17.68 -3.63 -20.31
C SER A 232 18.29 -3.89 -21.68
N ASP A 233 19.61 -3.75 -21.78
CA ASP A 233 20.46 -4.06 -22.92
C ASP A 233 19.99 -5.27 -23.75
N ALA A 234 18.98 -5.05 -24.54
CA ALA A 234 18.62 -5.91 -25.66
C ALA A 234 19.46 -5.53 -26.89
N ALA A 235 20.71 -5.19 -26.64
CA ALA A 235 21.75 -4.90 -27.62
C ALA A 235 22.93 -5.86 -27.40
N ASP A 236 22.63 -7.18 -27.47
CA ASP A 236 23.56 -8.24 -27.80
C ASP A 236 22.87 -9.28 -28.72
#